data_35631edd2d3c7b24f56d867caf830dd7
#
_entry.id   35631edd2d3c7b24f56d867caf830dd7
#
_cell.length_a   1.000
_cell.length_b   1.000
_cell.length_c   1.000
_cell.angle_alpha   90.00
_cell.angle_beta   90.00
_cell.angle_gamma   90.00
#
_symmetry.space_group_name_H-M   'P 1'
#
loop_
_entity.id
_entity.type
_entity.pdbx_description
1 polymer ?
#
loop_
_entity_poly.entity_id
_entity_poly.type
_entity_poly.pdbx_seq_one_letter_code
_entity_poly.pdbx_strand_id
1 'polypeptide(L)'
;DVYKRQRCASICGGWVALKLATNTLKKSGQIKFDPITRHVAAISCGIVNGEQKLDLNYQEDSAAETDANFVMDDKGELIEIQCSAEKKPFSKEEFEIMFSMASEGIKKIVEIQKSALDE
;
A
#
# COMPACT_ATOMS: atom_id res chain seq x y z
N ASP A 1 -8.18 2.64 11.34
CA ASP A 1 -9.51 2.45 10.81
C ASP A 1 -9.59 1.17 9.99
N VAL A 2 -10.52 0.29 10.33
CA VAL A 2 -10.75 -0.98 9.62
C VAL A 2 -10.97 -0.72 8.13
N TYR A 3 -11.66 0.35 7.80
CA TYR A 3 -11.93 0.76 6.42
C TYR A 3 -10.64 1.02 5.62
N LYS A 4 -9.68 1.72 6.19
CA LYS A 4 -8.42 2.04 5.52
C LYS A 4 -7.57 0.79 5.29
N ARG A 5 -7.57 -0.11 6.27
CA ARG A 5 -6.87 -1.38 6.16
C ARG A 5 -7.49 -2.26 5.08
N GLN A 6 -8.83 -2.29 5.02
CA GLN A 6 -9.55 -2.99 3.95
C GLN A 6 -9.24 -2.39 2.59
N ARG A 7 -9.13 -1.07 2.50
CA ARG A 7 -8.80 -0.38 1.26
C ARG A 7 -7.40 -0.77 0.77
N CYS A 8 -6.42 -0.80 1.64
CA CYS A 8 -5.06 -1.21 1.28
C CYS A 8 -5.02 -2.67 0.82
N ALA A 9 -5.68 -3.56 1.54
CA ALA A 9 -5.77 -4.97 1.17
C ALA A 9 -6.45 -5.14 -0.19
N SER A 10 -7.52 -4.37 -0.44
CA SER A 10 -8.24 -4.41 -1.71
C SER A 10 -7.36 -3.94 -2.88
N ILE A 11 -6.57 -2.91 -2.68
CA ILE A 11 -5.64 -2.42 -3.71
C ILE A 11 -4.60 -3.49 -4.03
N CYS A 12 -3.97 -4.06 -3.01
CA CYS A 12 -2.92 -5.06 -3.19
C CYS A 12 -3.44 -6.33 -3.85
N GLY A 13 -4.57 -6.86 -3.36
CA GLY A 13 -5.18 -8.07 -3.90
C GLY A 13 -5.84 -7.83 -5.25
N GLY A 14 -6.46 -6.68 -5.43
CA GLY A 14 -7.08 -6.29 -6.69
C GLY A 14 -6.06 -6.19 -7.81
N TRP A 15 -4.87 -5.69 -7.53
CA TRP A 15 -3.79 -5.65 -8.51
C TRP A 15 -3.40 -7.06 -8.97
N VAL A 16 -3.25 -8.00 -8.03
CA VAL A 16 -2.92 -9.40 -8.34
C VAL A 16 -4.02 -10.02 -9.20
N ALA A 17 -5.28 -9.82 -8.82
CA ALA A 17 -6.43 -10.36 -9.57
C ALA A 17 -6.45 -9.82 -11.00
N LEU A 18 -6.22 -8.52 -11.16
CA LEU A 18 -6.17 -7.89 -12.48
C LEU A 18 -5.02 -8.44 -13.32
N LYS A 19 -3.86 -8.63 -12.72
CA LYS A 19 -2.69 -9.19 -13.41
C LYS A 19 -2.94 -10.62 -13.86
N LEU A 20 -3.56 -11.44 -13.02
CA LEU A 20 -3.94 -12.81 -13.38
C LEU A 20 -4.92 -12.82 -14.57
N ALA A 21 -5.90 -11.93 -14.55
CA ALA A 21 -6.86 -11.80 -15.64
C ALA A 21 -6.20 -11.40 -16.95
N THR A 22 -5.30 -10.42 -16.93
CA THR A 22 -4.58 -9.98 -18.12
C THR A 22 -3.63 -11.05 -18.64
N ASN A 23 -2.99 -11.81 -17.76
CA ASN A 23 -2.15 -12.94 -18.16
C ASN A 23 -2.96 -14.02 -18.90
N THR A 24 -4.18 -14.30 -18.43
CA THR A 24 -5.11 -15.22 -19.11
C THR A 24 -5.47 -14.71 -20.50
N LEU A 25 -5.80 -13.44 -20.63
CA LEU A 25 -6.15 -12.82 -21.92
C LEU A 25 -4.98 -12.85 -22.90
N LYS A 26 -3.77 -12.65 -22.43
CA LYS A 26 -2.56 -12.76 -23.26
C LYS A 26 -2.35 -14.18 -23.74
N LYS A 27 -2.47 -15.17 -22.88
CA LYS A 27 -2.32 -16.58 -23.23
C LYS A 27 -3.33 -17.04 -24.27
N SER A 28 -4.56 -16.52 -24.20
CA SER A 28 -5.62 -16.86 -25.15
C SER A 28 -5.53 -16.06 -26.47
N GLY A 29 -4.58 -15.12 -26.55
CA GLY A 29 -4.40 -14.29 -27.74
C GLY A 29 -5.42 -13.16 -27.87
N GLN A 30 -6.26 -12.94 -26.88
CA GLN A 30 -7.28 -11.87 -26.93
C GLN A 30 -6.66 -10.49 -26.82
N ILE A 31 -5.51 -10.37 -26.15
CA ILE A 31 -4.72 -9.15 -26.12
C ILE A 31 -3.28 -9.48 -26.50
N LYS A 32 -2.61 -8.54 -27.18
CA LYS A 32 -1.23 -8.72 -27.68
C LYS A 32 -0.20 -8.12 -26.72
N PHE A 33 -0.59 -7.11 -25.96
CA PHE A 33 0.30 -6.40 -25.06
C PHE A 33 -0.20 -6.56 -23.65
N ASP A 34 0.74 -6.53 -22.70
CA ASP A 34 0.38 -6.47 -21.28
C ASP A 34 0.01 -5.02 -20.94
N PRO A 35 -1.25 -4.74 -20.59
CA PRO A 35 -1.65 -3.38 -20.23
C PRO A 35 -1.14 -2.95 -18.86
N ILE A 36 -0.65 -3.90 -18.07
CA ILE A 36 -0.14 -3.63 -16.72
C ILE A 36 1.37 -3.58 -16.78
N THR A 37 1.92 -2.39 -16.53
CA THR A 37 3.36 -2.13 -16.66
C THR A 37 4.07 -2.01 -15.33
N ARG A 38 3.34 -1.97 -14.22
CA ARG A 38 3.89 -1.76 -12.87
C ARG A 38 3.14 -2.57 -11.85
N HIS A 39 3.85 -2.97 -10.79
CA HIS A 39 3.21 -3.41 -9.56
C HIS A 39 2.68 -2.18 -8.82
N VAL A 40 1.54 -2.33 -8.17
CA VAL A 40 0.96 -1.29 -7.33
C VAL A 40 0.58 -1.93 -6.01
N ALA A 41 0.96 -1.32 -4.92
CA ALA A 41 0.62 -1.78 -3.59
C ALA A 41 0.30 -0.59 -2.68
N ALA A 42 -0.40 -0.87 -1.62
CA ALA A 42 -0.80 0.14 -0.64
C ALA A 42 -0.54 -0.38 0.77
N ILE A 43 -0.23 0.55 1.66
CA ILE A 43 -0.01 0.23 3.06
C ILE A 43 -0.49 1.39 3.93
N SER A 44 -0.99 1.08 5.11
CA SER A 44 -1.35 2.07 6.11
C SER A 44 -0.25 2.17 7.18
N CYS A 45 -0.08 3.35 7.72
CA CYS A 45 0.78 3.58 8.87
C CYS A 45 0.21 4.73 9.70
N GLY A 46 0.75 4.92 10.87
CA GLY A 46 0.29 5.99 11.74
C GLY A 46 1.26 6.26 12.87
N ILE A 47 0.87 7.21 13.71
CA ILE A 47 1.61 7.55 14.91
C ILE A 47 0.73 7.19 16.11
N VAL A 48 1.23 6.29 16.95
CA VAL A 48 0.54 5.83 18.16
C VAL A 48 1.46 6.08 19.34
N ASN A 49 1.03 6.92 20.29
CA ASN A 49 1.83 7.30 21.44
C ASN A 49 3.24 7.80 21.07
N GLY A 50 3.31 8.62 20.01
CA GLY A 50 4.55 9.19 19.53
C GLY A 50 5.41 8.25 18.69
N GLU A 51 5.02 7.00 18.51
CA GLU A 51 5.74 6.03 17.68
C GLU A 51 5.10 5.85 16.32
N GLN A 52 5.93 5.80 15.28
CA GLN A 52 5.47 5.48 13.93
C GLN A 52 5.32 3.97 13.82
N LYS A 53 4.16 3.52 13.30
CA LYS A 53 3.85 2.10 13.15
C LYS A 53 3.24 1.82 11.79
N LEU A 54 3.55 0.63 11.24
CA LEU A 54 2.94 0.13 10.01
C LEU A 54 1.75 -0.76 10.33
N ASP A 55 0.78 -0.77 9.42
CA ASP A 55 -0.32 -1.73 9.39
C ASP A 55 -1.04 -1.83 10.74
N LEU A 56 -1.58 -0.70 11.17
CA LEU A 56 -2.23 -0.58 12.48
C LEU A 56 -3.39 -1.56 12.65
N ASN A 57 -3.45 -2.23 13.81
CA ASN A 57 -4.62 -3.00 14.18
C ASN A 57 -5.74 -2.03 14.61
N TYR A 58 -6.96 -2.55 14.88
CA TYR A 58 -8.10 -1.72 15.23
C TYR A 58 -7.85 -0.86 16.46
N GLN A 59 -7.24 -1.44 17.49
CA GLN A 59 -6.96 -0.70 18.74
C GLN A 59 -5.94 0.42 18.50
N GLU A 60 -4.88 0.12 17.77
CA GLU A 60 -3.87 1.11 17.41
C GLU A 60 -4.44 2.21 16.55
N ASP A 61 -5.25 1.87 15.56
CA ASP A 61 -5.87 2.83 14.67
C ASP A 61 -6.84 3.76 15.41
N SER A 62 -7.66 3.22 16.31
CA SER A 62 -8.59 4.03 17.09
C SER A 62 -7.87 4.97 18.07
N ALA A 63 -6.67 4.61 18.50
CA ALA A 63 -5.84 5.43 19.39
C ALA A 63 -4.82 6.30 18.65
N ALA A 64 -4.72 6.17 17.33
CA ALA A 64 -3.70 6.85 16.54
C ALA A 64 -3.89 8.37 16.57
N GLU A 65 -2.78 9.08 16.71
CA GLU A 65 -2.72 10.54 16.64
C GLU A 65 -2.68 10.99 15.19
N THR A 66 -2.10 10.20 14.33
CA THR A 66 -1.97 10.44 12.90
C THR A 66 -2.22 9.13 12.17
N ASP A 67 -2.80 9.25 11.00
CA ASP A 67 -3.26 8.13 10.22
C ASP A 67 -2.95 8.40 8.75
N ALA A 68 -2.28 7.46 8.10
CA ALA A 68 -1.79 7.64 6.74
C ALA A 68 -1.98 6.38 5.89
N ASN A 69 -2.23 6.60 4.61
CA ASN A 69 -2.21 5.57 3.58
C ASN A 69 -1.28 6.01 2.47
N PHE A 70 -0.47 5.07 2.00
CA PHE A 70 0.42 5.30 0.87
C PHE A 70 0.15 4.27 -0.20
N VAL A 71 0.04 4.72 -1.45
CA VAL A 71 -0.06 3.86 -2.62
C VAL A 71 1.16 4.17 -3.49
N MET A 72 1.94 3.16 -3.81
CA MET A 72 3.19 3.32 -4.56
C MET A 72 3.33 2.20 -5.58
N ASP A 73 4.16 2.45 -6.59
CA ASP A 73 4.55 1.41 -7.55
C ASP A 73 5.82 0.69 -7.10
N ASP A 74 6.26 -0.27 -7.90
CA ASP A 74 7.45 -1.08 -7.63
C ASP A 74 8.77 -0.31 -7.75
N LYS A 75 8.73 0.89 -8.29
CA LYS A 75 9.91 1.78 -8.37
C LYS A 75 9.97 2.77 -7.21
N GLY A 76 8.97 2.72 -6.31
CA GLY A 76 8.88 3.66 -5.20
C GLY A 76 8.26 5.00 -5.57
N GLU A 77 7.68 5.09 -6.77
CA GLU A 77 6.98 6.30 -7.18
C GLU A 77 5.60 6.35 -6.54
N LEU A 78 5.19 7.54 -6.17
CA LEU A 78 3.95 7.76 -5.41
C LEU A 78 2.75 7.88 -6.34
N ILE A 79 1.69 7.16 -5.98
CA ILE A 79 0.40 7.23 -6.69
C ILE A 79 -0.59 8.01 -5.84
N GLU A 80 -0.64 7.75 -4.54
CA GLU A 80 -1.53 8.45 -3.64
C GLU A 80 -0.93 8.53 -2.25
N ILE A 81 -1.13 9.67 -1.59
CA ILE A 81 -0.81 9.86 -0.18
C ILE A 81 -2.04 10.45 0.49
N GLN A 82 -2.50 9.79 1.55
CA GLN A 82 -3.50 10.34 2.46
C GLN A 82 -2.90 10.34 3.85
N CYS A 83 -2.80 11.50 4.47
CA CYS A 83 -2.21 11.62 5.79
C CYS A 83 -2.97 12.68 6.56
N SER A 84 -3.54 12.30 7.71
CA SER A 84 -4.37 13.18 8.51
C SER A 84 -3.98 13.12 9.97
N ALA A 85 -3.87 14.29 10.58
CA ALA A 85 -3.69 14.43 12.01
C ALA A 85 -5.07 14.33 12.67
N GLU A 86 -5.24 13.32 13.52
CA GLU A 86 -6.51 13.07 14.23
C GLU A 86 -6.59 13.84 15.55
N LYS A 87 -5.48 13.97 16.25
CA LYS A 87 -5.44 14.56 17.59
C LYS A 87 -4.50 15.76 17.69
N LYS A 88 -3.35 15.69 17.08
CA LYS A 88 -2.38 16.77 17.04
C LYS A 88 -1.63 16.77 15.72
N PRO A 89 -1.15 17.92 15.24
CA PRO A 89 -0.36 17.96 14.00
C PRO A 89 0.86 17.07 14.09
N PHE A 90 1.29 16.54 12.96
CA PHE A 90 2.54 15.79 12.85
C PHE A 90 3.60 16.66 12.16
N SER A 91 4.84 16.40 12.49
CA SER A 91 5.98 17.15 11.93
C SER A 91 6.38 16.58 10.58
N LYS A 92 7.18 17.35 9.85
CA LYS A 92 7.77 16.90 8.60
C LYS A 92 8.64 15.65 8.84
N GLU A 93 9.40 15.65 9.93
CA GLU A 93 10.27 14.52 10.30
C GLU A 93 9.46 13.27 10.57
N GLU A 94 8.34 13.40 11.27
CA GLU A 94 7.43 12.28 11.51
C GLU A 94 6.85 11.74 10.20
N PHE A 95 6.49 12.62 9.28
CA PHE A 95 6.01 12.23 7.95
C PHE A 95 7.10 11.47 7.19
N GLU A 96 8.33 11.95 7.20
CA GLU A 96 9.44 11.31 6.50
C GLU A 96 9.71 9.89 7.03
N ILE A 97 9.59 9.69 8.35
CA ILE A 97 9.72 8.37 8.95
C ILE A 97 8.61 7.45 8.48
N MET A 98 7.36 7.93 8.50
CA MET A 98 6.21 7.15 7.99
C MET A 98 6.39 6.80 6.52
N PHE A 99 6.82 7.75 5.73
CA PHE A 99 7.08 7.55 4.29
C PHE A 99 8.12 6.45 4.06
N SER A 100 9.23 6.51 4.80
CA SER A 100 10.30 5.50 4.68
C SER A 100 9.82 4.12 5.09
N MET A 101 9.06 4.03 6.19
CA MET A 101 8.48 2.77 6.64
C MET A 101 7.51 2.21 5.61
N ALA A 102 6.66 3.06 5.05
CA ALA A 102 5.70 2.67 4.02
C ALA A 102 6.41 2.17 2.77
N SER A 103 7.47 2.84 2.33
CA SER A 103 8.26 2.42 1.17
C SER A 103 8.84 1.03 1.35
N GLU A 104 9.41 0.74 2.52
CA GLU A 104 9.95 -0.59 2.82
C GLU A 104 8.84 -1.64 2.91
N GLY A 105 7.71 -1.30 3.51
CA GLY A 105 6.56 -2.20 3.59
C GLY A 105 5.99 -2.54 2.22
N ILE A 106 5.90 -1.56 1.34
CA ILE A 106 5.40 -1.77 -0.02
C ILE A 106 6.35 -2.65 -0.83
N LYS A 107 7.66 -2.49 -0.68
CA LYS A 107 8.63 -3.39 -1.31
C LYS A 107 8.37 -4.85 -0.94
N LYS A 108 8.09 -5.10 0.33
CA LYS A 108 7.78 -6.46 0.81
C LYS A 108 6.47 -6.97 0.22
N ILE A 109 5.46 -6.13 0.12
CA ILE A 109 4.18 -6.50 -0.49
C ILE A 109 4.37 -6.84 -1.97
N VAL A 110 5.15 -6.05 -2.70
CA VAL A 110 5.45 -6.31 -4.11
C VAL A 110 6.13 -7.67 -4.28
N GLU A 111 7.05 -8.03 -3.40
CA GLU A 111 7.68 -9.35 -3.43
C GLU A 111 6.65 -10.47 -3.20
N ILE A 112 5.69 -10.26 -2.29
CA ILE A 112 4.59 -11.19 -2.06
C ILE A 112 3.71 -11.32 -3.31
N GLN A 113 3.40 -10.20 -3.97
CA GLN A 113 2.64 -10.19 -5.21
C GLN A 113 3.36 -10.99 -6.31
N LYS A 114 4.67 -10.79 -6.44
CA LYS A 114 5.49 -11.55 -7.39
C LYS A 114 5.44 -13.04 -7.11
N SER A 115 5.56 -13.43 -5.86
CA SER A 115 5.47 -14.85 -5.47
C SER A 115 4.11 -15.43 -5.83
N ALA A 116 3.03 -14.69 -5.62
CA ALA A 116 1.68 -15.15 -5.93
C ALA A 116 1.47 -15.35 -7.44
N LEU A 117 2.24 -14.66 -8.27
CA LEU A 117 2.18 -14.73 -9.73
C LEU A 117 3.24 -15.65 -10.34
N ASP A 118 4.08 -16.27 -9.53
CA ASP A 118 5.25 -17.06 -9.95
C ASP A 118 6.24 -16.25 -10.79
N GLU A 119 6.39 -14.99 -10.41
CA GLU A 119 7.36 -14.11 -11.07
C GLU A 119 8.74 -14.19 -10.41
#